data_e385faef26b8955ebcabcec26655871c
#
_entry.id   e385faef26b8955ebcabcec26655871c
#
_cell.length_a   1.000
_cell.length_b   1.000
_cell.length_c   1.000
_cell.angle_alpha   90.00
_cell.angle_beta   90.00
_cell.angle_gamma   90.00
#
_symmetry.space_group_name_H-M   'P 1'
#
loop_
_entity.id
_entity.type
_entity.pdbx_description
1 polymer ?
#
loop_
_entity_poly.entity_id
_entity_poly.type
_entity_poly.pdbx_seq_one_letter_code
_entity_poly.pdbx_strand_id
1 'polypeptide(L)'
;MQPAHGKKILILGASGFIGRALSERLGSEQCICTYNSGKKLVNGIHFNILADSIANIDTSAISHAVVLFGVTNPDQCANNRELSDAVNIRGIKRVVDELGERQIPCIFASSEVVFDGLKGDYVESDLPHPILRYGIQKRIVEEYIAEKWPLATSIRIAKVYGTRPGDKSLLDGWFQQALLGGEIRCAADFISSAVHIDDVVTSILAICSNGLYGTYHVGGPRGISRYDLFLSLLDAIQKKHRIPSTRVVPCSIDDFVTVEKRPKNVSFVTKKLVRDTGIVLRPFEDGCQEYVGQT
;
A
#
# COMPACT_ATOMS: atom_id res chain seq x y z
N MET A 1 14.90 -13.62 0.97
CA MET A 1 15.25 -13.93 2.37
C MET A 1 14.03 -14.53 3.04
N GLN A 2 14.20 -15.60 3.80
CA GLN A 2 13.11 -16.33 4.46
C GLN A 2 13.15 -16.04 5.98
N PRO A 3 12.00 -16.08 6.67
CA PRO A 3 12.01 -16.01 8.14
C PRO A 3 12.88 -17.11 8.74
N ALA A 4 13.40 -16.90 9.97
CA ALA A 4 14.20 -17.89 10.67
C ALA A 4 13.48 -19.26 10.67
N HIS A 5 14.25 -20.35 10.55
CA HIS A 5 13.73 -21.72 10.39
C HIS A 5 12.59 -22.02 11.39
N GLY A 6 11.42 -22.39 10.90
CA GLY A 6 10.24 -22.75 11.70
C GLY A 6 9.34 -21.58 12.15
N LYS A 7 9.67 -20.31 11.88
CA LYS A 7 8.82 -19.17 12.24
C LYS A 7 8.02 -18.63 11.06
N LYS A 8 6.81 -18.15 11.35
CA LYS A 8 5.85 -17.65 10.36
C LYS A 8 5.63 -16.15 10.48
N ILE A 9 5.16 -15.53 9.40
CA ILE A 9 4.66 -14.15 9.39
C ILE A 9 3.14 -14.18 9.52
N LEU A 10 2.59 -13.47 10.50
CA LEU A 10 1.14 -13.26 10.62
C LEU A 10 0.72 -12.12 9.69
N ILE A 11 -0.12 -12.43 8.70
CA ILE A 11 -0.64 -11.44 7.75
C ILE A 11 -2.08 -11.08 8.14
N LEU A 12 -2.25 -9.94 8.77
CA LEU A 12 -3.54 -9.39 9.14
C LEU A 12 -4.13 -8.62 7.95
N GLY A 13 -5.11 -9.20 7.27
CA GLY A 13 -5.70 -8.68 6.03
C GLY A 13 -5.14 -9.32 4.76
N ALA A 14 -4.84 -10.61 4.81
CA ALA A 14 -4.29 -11.37 3.68
C ALA A 14 -5.22 -11.47 2.46
N SER A 15 -6.52 -11.19 2.58
CA SER A 15 -7.46 -11.12 1.45
C SER A 15 -7.35 -9.83 0.63
N GLY A 16 -6.65 -8.81 1.11
CA GLY A 16 -6.38 -7.55 0.41
C GLY A 16 -5.33 -7.69 -0.70
N PHE A 17 -5.12 -6.63 -1.49
CA PHE A 17 -4.20 -6.65 -2.65
C PHE A 17 -2.75 -6.97 -2.23
N ILE A 18 -2.18 -6.21 -1.28
CA ILE A 18 -0.82 -6.46 -0.76
C ILE A 18 -0.77 -7.79 0.00
N GLY A 19 -1.79 -8.09 0.81
CA GLY A 19 -1.83 -9.31 1.61
C GLY A 19 -1.80 -10.59 0.77
N ARG A 20 -2.53 -10.61 -0.35
CA ARG A 20 -2.49 -11.74 -1.30
C ARG A 20 -1.11 -11.93 -1.90
N ALA A 21 -0.51 -10.85 -2.41
CA ALA A 21 0.83 -10.92 -3.00
C ALA A 21 1.88 -11.39 -1.98
N LEU A 22 1.79 -10.92 -0.73
CA LEU A 22 2.69 -11.34 0.35
C LEU A 22 2.48 -12.81 0.71
N SER A 23 1.22 -13.27 0.84
CA SER A 23 0.92 -14.67 1.14
C SER A 23 1.31 -15.63 0.01
N GLU A 24 1.13 -15.22 -1.25
CA GLU A 24 1.59 -15.98 -2.40
C GLU A 24 3.12 -16.12 -2.44
N ARG A 25 3.85 -15.05 -2.11
CA ARG A 25 5.32 -15.06 -2.07
C ARG A 25 5.88 -15.95 -0.97
N LEU A 26 5.22 -16.00 0.20
CA LEU A 26 5.65 -16.79 1.35
C LEU A 26 5.21 -18.27 1.26
N GLY A 27 4.03 -18.53 0.69
CA GLY A 27 3.40 -19.85 0.75
C GLY A 27 2.84 -20.17 2.16
N SER A 28 2.02 -21.22 2.24
CA SER A 28 1.27 -21.60 3.45
C SER A 28 2.15 -22.00 4.65
N GLU A 29 3.35 -22.47 4.37
CA GLU A 29 4.27 -22.92 5.43
C GLU A 29 4.95 -21.75 6.16
N GLN A 30 5.07 -20.58 5.52
CA GLN A 30 5.78 -19.45 6.08
C GLN A 30 4.88 -18.30 6.56
N CYS A 31 3.56 -18.43 6.42
CA CYS A 31 2.65 -17.40 6.91
C CYS A 31 1.37 -18.00 7.55
N ILE A 32 0.77 -17.18 8.42
CA ILE A 32 -0.60 -17.35 8.94
C ILE A 32 -1.41 -16.20 8.36
N CYS A 33 -2.47 -16.52 7.63
CA CYS A 33 -3.28 -15.55 6.91
C CYS A 33 -4.60 -15.29 7.61
N THR A 34 -4.99 -14.01 7.75
CA THR A 34 -6.34 -13.66 8.22
C THR A 34 -7.16 -12.96 7.13
N TYR A 35 -8.48 -13.10 7.21
CA TYR A 35 -9.45 -12.41 6.36
C TYR A 35 -10.67 -11.99 7.19
N ASN A 36 -11.43 -11.00 6.71
CA ASN A 36 -12.72 -10.59 7.30
C ASN A 36 -13.83 -10.71 6.24
N SER A 37 -14.14 -9.62 5.55
CA SER A 37 -15.24 -9.53 4.56
C SER A 37 -14.85 -9.89 3.12
N GLY A 38 -13.58 -10.14 2.86
CA GLY A 38 -13.08 -10.52 1.54
C GLY A 38 -13.31 -12.00 1.20
N LYS A 39 -12.73 -12.46 0.07
CA LYS A 39 -12.78 -13.87 -0.31
C LYS A 39 -12.16 -14.73 0.81
N LYS A 40 -12.91 -15.74 1.24
CA LYS A 40 -12.41 -16.74 2.20
C LYS A 40 -11.13 -17.38 1.67
N LEU A 41 -10.08 -17.35 2.49
CA LEU A 41 -8.79 -17.96 2.15
C LEU A 41 -8.78 -19.42 2.60
N VAL A 42 -8.21 -20.28 1.77
CA VAL A 42 -7.95 -21.67 2.16
C VAL A 42 -6.96 -21.66 3.31
N ASN A 43 -7.28 -22.32 4.41
CA ASN A 43 -6.51 -22.31 5.67
C ASN A 43 -6.35 -20.92 6.31
N GLY A 44 -7.15 -19.93 5.91
CA GLY A 44 -7.16 -18.60 6.53
C GLY A 44 -8.02 -18.55 7.78
N ILE A 45 -7.62 -17.73 8.75
CA ILE A 45 -8.35 -17.46 9.98
C ILE A 45 -9.30 -16.29 9.74
N HIS A 46 -10.59 -16.45 10.05
CA HIS A 46 -11.49 -15.29 10.09
C HIS A 46 -11.08 -14.39 11.26
N PHE A 47 -10.93 -13.09 10.98
CA PHE A 47 -10.54 -12.10 11.98
C PHE A 47 -11.24 -10.76 11.72
N ASN A 48 -12.20 -10.44 12.56
CA ASN A 48 -12.87 -9.14 12.57
C ASN A 48 -12.17 -8.22 13.57
N ILE A 49 -11.48 -7.20 13.07
CA ILE A 49 -10.74 -6.23 13.91
C ILE A 49 -11.61 -5.54 14.97
N LEU A 50 -12.92 -5.48 14.81
CA LEU A 50 -13.83 -4.85 15.77
C LEU A 50 -14.26 -5.78 16.91
N ALA A 51 -14.12 -7.10 16.74
CA ALA A 51 -14.64 -8.10 17.67
C ALA A 51 -13.58 -9.10 18.16
N ASP A 52 -12.64 -9.49 17.29
CA ASP A 52 -11.68 -10.54 17.59
C ASP A 52 -10.39 -9.99 18.21
N SER A 53 -9.66 -10.85 18.93
CA SER A 53 -8.37 -10.57 19.58
C SER A 53 -7.27 -11.46 19.00
N ILE A 54 -6.03 -10.95 18.97
CA ILE A 54 -4.82 -11.74 18.64
C ILE A 54 -4.65 -12.92 19.61
N ALA A 55 -5.20 -12.83 20.82
CA ALA A 55 -5.21 -13.95 21.77
C ALA A 55 -5.88 -15.23 21.24
N ASN A 56 -6.76 -15.09 20.24
CA ASN A 56 -7.44 -16.22 19.60
C ASN A 56 -6.59 -16.90 18.50
N ILE A 57 -5.38 -16.39 18.25
CA ILE A 57 -4.45 -16.93 17.26
C ILE A 57 -3.26 -17.55 18.00
N ASP A 58 -2.86 -18.77 17.65
CA ASP A 58 -1.62 -19.32 18.15
C ASP A 58 -0.42 -18.52 17.60
N THR A 59 0.21 -17.77 18.50
CA THR A 59 1.33 -16.88 18.17
C THR A 59 2.69 -17.49 18.45
N SER A 60 2.79 -18.72 18.93
CA SER A 60 4.03 -19.38 19.37
C SER A 60 5.10 -19.46 18.27
N ALA A 61 4.67 -19.65 17.02
CA ALA A 61 5.53 -19.74 15.86
C ALA A 61 5.65 -18.42 15.07
N ILE A 62 5.09 -17.30 15.56
CA ILE A 62 5.11 -16.04 14.82
C ILE A 62 6.41 -15.28 15.09
N SER A 63 7.08 -14.85 14.00
CA SER A 63 8.25 -13.96 14.08
C SER A 63 7.87 -12.48 13.96
N HIS A 64 6.95 -12.16 13.08
CA HIS A 64 6.49 -10.80 12.77
C HIS A 64 5.01 -10.81 12.43
N ALA A 65 4.34 -9.68 12.64
CA ALA A 65 3.00 -9.45 12.14
C ALA A 65 3.00 -8.30 11.11
N VAL A 66 2.20 -8.43 10.04
CA VAL A 66 2.01 -7.39 9.04
C VAL A 66 0.55 -6.96 9.04
N VAL A 67 0.30 -5.70 9.42
CA VAL A 67 -1.04 -5.13 9.62
C VAL A 67 -1.46 -4.36 8.37
N LEU A 68 -2.26 -5.02 7.51
CA LEU A 68 -2.66 -4.53 6.18
C LEU A 68 -4.16 -4.20 6.07
N PHE A 69 -4.95 -4.48 7.08
CA PHE A 69 -6.38 -4.19 7.03
C PHE A 69 -6.72 -2.73 7.31
N GLY A 70 -7.88 -2.32 6.84
CA GLY A 70 -8.41 -0.98 7.05
C GLY A 70 -9.45 -0.60 6.01
N VAL A 71 -10.21 0.44 6.30
CA VAL A 71 -10.99 1.17 5.30
C VAL A 71 -10.03 2.09 4.56
N THR A 72 -9.73 1.78 3.30
CA THR A 72 -8.65 2.45 2.54
C THR A 72 -9.15 3.46 1.51
N ASN A 73 -10.46 3.49 1.24
CA ASN A 73 -11.05 4.49 0.36
C ASN A 73 -11.26 5.80 1.14
N PRO A 74 -10.63 6.93 0.75
CA PRO A 74 -10.73 8.19 1.47
C PRO A 74 -12.17 8.71 1.58
N ASP A 75 -12.97 8.60 0.52
CA ASP A 75 -14.36 9.07 0.53
C ASP A 75 -15.24 8.24 1.47
N GLN A 76 -15.00 6.93 1.57
CA GLN A 76 -15.65 6.10 2.59
C GLN A 76 -15.24 6.49 4.01
N CYS A 77 -13.96 6.81 4.22
CA CYS A 77 -13.49 7.29 5.53
C CYS A 77 -14.14 8.61 5.94
N ALA A 78 -14.30 9.54 5.00
CA ALA A 78 -14.94 10.83 5.22
C ALA A 78 -16.45 10.70 5.47
N ASN A 79 -17.13 9.85 4.69
CA ASN A 79 -18.59 9.66 4.78
C ASN A 79 -19.01 8.82 5.99
N ASN A 80 -18.18 7.86 6.42
CA ASN A 80 -18.50 7.01 7.57
C ASN A 80 -17.38 7.06 8.61
N ARG A 81 -17.26 8.22 9.25
CA ARG A 81 -16.16 8.52 10.20
C ARG A 81 -16.13 7.57 11.39
N GLU A 82 -17.29 7.29 11.99
CA GLU A 82 -17.35 6.43 13.18
C GLU A 82 -16.84 5.01 12.88
N LEU A 83 -17.30 4.39 11.80
CA LEU A 83 -16.85 3.06 11.40
C LEU A 83 -15.37 3.08 11.00
N SER A 84 -14.96 4.07 10.20
CA SER A 84 -13.58 4.16 9.76
C SER A 84 -12.61 4.42 10.91
N ASP A 85 -12.99 5.22 11.92
CA ASP A 85 -12.18 5.42 13.13
C ASP A 85 -12.15 4.18 14.02
N ALA A 86 -13.27 3.46 14.12
CA ALA A 86 -13.31 2.20 14.85
C ALA A 86 -12.32 1.19 14.26
N VAL A 87 -12.29 1.05 12.93
CA VAL A 87 -11.39 0.13 12.22
C VAL A 87 -9.97 0.69 12.18
N ASN A 88 -9.77 1.90 11.62
CA ASN A 88 -8.46 2.43 11.25
C ASN A 88 -7.66 2.99 12.43
N ILE A 89 -8.31 3.31 13.55
CA ILE A 89 -7.64 3.84 14.73
C ILE A 89 -7.77 2.87 15.90
N ARG A 90 -8.98 2.70 16.44
CA ARG A 90 -9.19 1.96 17.69
C ARG A 90 -8.82 0.47 17.56
N GLY A 91 -9.28 -0.16 16.48
CA GLY A 91 -8.99 -1.56 16.21
C GLY A 91 -7.50 -1.81 15.94
N ILE A 92 -6.84 -0.94 15.15
CA ILE A 92 -5.41 -1.10 14.87
C ILE A 92 -4.57 -0.88 16.13
N LYS A 93 -4.86 0.16 16.93
CA LYS A 93 -4.15 0.40 18.20
C LYS A 93 -4.25 -0.83 19.11
N ARG A 94 -5.46 -1.38 19.30
CA ARG A 94 -5.66 -2.59 20.10
C ARG A 94 -4.84 -3.78 19.58
N VAL A 95 -4.83 -4.03 18.28
CA VAL A 95 -4.05 -5.11 17.68
C VAL A 95 -2.55 -4.89 17.89
N VAL A 96 -2.07 -3.67 17.75
CA VAL A 96 -0.66 -3.31 17.98
C VAL A 96 -0.29 -3.52 19.46
N ASP A 97 -1.16 -3.16 20.40
CA ASP A 97 -0.97 -3.42 21.84
C ASP A 97 -0.88 -4.92 22.13
N GLU A 98 -1.84 -5.71 21.62
CA GLU A 98 -1.87 -7.16 21.79
C GLU A 98 -0.63 -7.87 21.20
N LEU A 99 -0.08 -7.36 20.10
CA LEU A 99 1.19 -7.83 19.51
C LEU A 99 2.39 -7.42 20.36
N GLY A 100 2.41 -6.19 20.85
CA GLY A 100 3.46 -5.66 21.70
C GLY A 100 3.57 -6.41 23.02
N GLU A 101 2.46 -6.70 23.68
CA GLU A 101 2.41 -7.53 24.91
C GLU A 101 3.04 -8.92 24.70
N ARG A 102 2.96 -9.46 23.48
CA ARG A 102 3.55 -10.75 23.07
C ARG A 102 4.95 -10.62 22.51
N GLN A 103 5.53 -9.41 22.55
CA GLN A 103 6.85 -9.12 21.98
C GLN A 103 6.98 -9.53 20.49
N ILE A 104 5.88 -9.41 19.74
CA ILE A 104 5.84 -9.71 18.30
C ILE A 104 6.07 -8.41 17.53
N PRO A 105 7.23 -8.25 16.86
CA PRO A 105 7.49 -7.12 15.99
C PRO A 105 6.40 -7.00 14.93
N CYS A 106 5.94 -5.77 14.64
CA CYS A 106 4.89 -5.59 13.64
C CYS A 106 5.23 -4.50 12.62
N ILE A 107 4.73 -4.69 11.40
CA ILE A 107 4.75 -3.69 10.33
C ILE A 107 3.32 -3.18 10.15
N PHE A 108 3.14 -1.87 10.31
CA PHE A 108 1.87 -1.19 10.06
C PHE A 108 1.90 -0.52 8.68
N ALA A 109 0.93 -0.86 7.83
CA ALA A 109 0.75 -0.21 6.54
C ALA A 109 0.10 1.17 6.71
N SER A 110 0.92 2.21 6.60
CA SER A 110 0.51 3.60 6.48
C SER A 110 0.40 4.01 5.00
N SER A 111 0.36 5.30 4.68
CA SER A 111 0.08 5.79 3.33
C SER A 111 0.82 7.10 3.04
N GLU A 112 1.06 7.39 1.75
CA GLU A 112 1.57 8.66 1.25
C GLU A 112 0.67 9.85 1.62
N VAL A 113 -0.63 9.66 1.79
CA VAL A 113 -1.59 10.73 2.10
C VAL A 113 -1.55 11.20 3.56
N VAL A 114 -0.55 10.80 4.34
CA VAL A 114 -0.19 11.46 5.60
C VAL A 114 0.42 12.85 5.36
N PHE A 115 0.78 13.17 4.13
CA PHE A 115 1.29 14.47 3.71
C PHE A 115 0.21 15.32 3.05
N ASP A 116 0.36 16.65 3.13
CA ASP A 116 -0.56 17.63 2.56
C ASP A 116 -0.45 17.78 1.02
N GLY A 117 0.64 17.30 0.45
CA GLY A 117 0.90 17.39 -0.97
C GLY A 117 1.37 18.76 -1.48
N LEU A 118 1.85 19.63 -0.60
CA LEU A 118 2.35 20.97 -0.95
C LEU A 118 3.82 20.97 -1.39
N LYS A 119 4.64 20.09 -0.79
CA LYS A 119 6.09 20.04 -1.00
C LYS A 119 6.50 19.03 -2.08
N GLY A 120 6.00 17.80 -2.01
CA GLY A 120 6.55 16.67 -2.77
C GLY A 120 7.91 16.20 -2.27
N ASP A 121 8.40 15.09 -2.81
CA ASP A 121 9.68 14.47 -2.47
C ASP A 121 9.94 14.42 -0.95
N TYR A 122 8.88 14.05 -0.22
CA TYR A 122 8.94 13.94 1.23
C TYR A 122 9.93 12.88 1.68
N VAL A 123 10.64 13.15 2.77
CA VAL A 123 11.51 12.20 3.47
C VAL A 123 10.85 11.74 4.77
N GLU A 124 11.34 10.66 5.36
CA GLU A 124 10.72 10.07 6.56
C GLU A 124 10.72 11.01 7.78
N SER A 125 11.67 11.96 7.83
CA SER A 125 11.77 12.99 8.88
C SER A 125 10.84 14.18 8.68
N ASP A 126 10.20 14.33 7.52
CA ASP A 126 9.21 15.39 7.31
C ASP A 126 7.97 15.11 8.17
N LEU A 127 7.47 16.17 8.81
CA LEU A 127 6.29 16.05 9.66
C LEU A 127 5.02 15.78 8.83
N PRO A 128 4.24 14.75 9.18
CA PRO A 128 2.96 14.50 8.52
C PRO A 128 1.96 15.63 8.75
N HIS A 129 1.32 16.09 7.67
CA HIS A 129 0.28 17.12 7.66
C HIS A 129 -0.89 16.68 6.78
N PRO A 130 -1.63 15.60 7.16
CA PRO A 130 -2.70 15.05 6.32
C PRO A 130 -3.89 16.00 6.20
N ILE A 131 -4.43 16.13 5.00
CA ILE A 131 -5.65 16.88 4.70
C ILE A 131 -6.88 15.99 4.50
N LEU A 132 -6.68 14.67 4.41
CA LEU A 132 -7.74 13.67 4.26
C LEU A 132 -8.01 12.96 5.57
N ARG A 133 -9.28 12.62 5.86
CA ARG A 133 -9.62 11.79 7.03
C ARG A 133 -8.79 10.51 7.12
N TYR A 134 -8.64 9.82 5.99
CA TYR A 134 -7.82 8.60 5.93
C TYR A 134 -6.35 8.86 6.33
N GLY A 135 -5.75 9.94 5.84
CA GLY A 135 -4.39 10.34 6.22
C GLY A 135 -4.27 10.69 7.71
N ILE A 136 -5.26 11.39 8.27
CA ILE A 136 -5.32 11.71 9.71
C ILE A 136 -5.36 10.43 10.55
N GLN A 137 -6.18 9.45 10.15
CA GLN A 137 -6.27 8.15 10.83
C GLN A 137 -4.92 7.42 10.82
N LYS A 138 -4.22 7.42 9.66
CA LYS A 138 -2.90 6.79 9.54
C LYS A 138 -1.86 7.48 10.42
N ARG A 139 -1.81 8.82 10.41
CA ARG A 139 -0.92 9.61 11.26
C ARG A 139 -1.13 9.30 12.75
N ILE A 140 -2.38 9.28 13.24
CA ILE A 140 -2.70 8.98 14.65
C ILE A 140 -2.13 7.60 15.07
N VAL A 141 -2.16 6.62 14.18
CA VAL A 141 -1.60 5.28 14.46
C VAL A 141 -0.08 5.29 14.38
N GLU A 142 0.53 6.01 13.41
CA GLU A 142 1.99 6.17 13.34
C GLU A 142 2.56 6.79 14.63
N GLU A 143 1.95 7.87 15.12
CA GLU A 143 2.33 8.55 16.36
C GLU A 143 2.20 7.61 17.57
N TYR A 144 1.10 6.86 17.66
CA TYR A 144 0.88 5.89 18.71
C TYR A 144 1.93 4.76 18.71
N ILE A 145 2.24 4.22 17.55
CA ILE A 145 3.25 3.17 17.39
C ILE A 145 4.63 3.68 17.80
N ALA A 146 4.99 4.87 17.33
CA ALA A 146 6.30 5.47 17.65
C ALA A 146 6.48 5.72 19.14
N GLU A 147 5.40 6.05 19.85
CA GLU A 147 5.42 6.28 21.31
C GLU A 147 5.49 4.97 22.11
N LYS A 148 4.72 3.95 21.71
CA LYS A 148 4.45 2.77 22.55
C LYS A 148 5.31 1.55 22.23
N TRP A 149 5.65 1.34 20.94
CA TRP A 149 6.18 0.06 20.49
C TRP A 149 7.43 0.21 19.63
N PRO A 150 8.64 0.26 20.25
CA PRO A 150 9.90 0.47 19.52
C PRO A 150 10.26 -0.67 18.54
N LEU A 151 9.64 -1.85 18.68
CA LEU A 151 9.78 -2.97 17.74
C LEU A 151 8.76 -2.94 16.61
N ALA A 152 8.03 -1.85 16.43
CA ALA A 152 7.10 -1.68 15.33
C ALA A 152 7.66 -0.78 14.23
N THR A 153 7.24 -1.04 13.00
CA THR A 153 7.61 -0.27 11.81
C THR A 153 6.37 0.26 11.14
N SER A 154 6.34 1.56 10.87
CA SER A 154 5.32 2.18 10.01
C SER A 154 5.88 2.29 8.60
N ILE A 155 5.24 1.63 7.63
CA ILE A 155 5.58 1.78 6.21
C ILE A 155 4.57 2.70 5.54
N ARG A 156 5.01 3.87 5.09
CA ARG A 156 4.20 4.78 4.27
C ARG A 156 4.27 4.28 2.84
N ILE A 157 3.16 3.72 2.34
CA ILE A 157 3.11 3.11 1.03
C ILE A 157 2.51 4.10 0.04
N ALA A 158 3.17 4.29 -1.10
CA ALA A 158 2.66 5.05 -2.23
C ALA A 158 1.54 4.29 -2.98
N LYS A 159 1.01 4.88 -4.05
CA LYS A 159 0.02 4.20 -4.90
C LYS A 159 0.58 2.89 -5.43
N VAL A 160 0.02 1.77 -4.97
CA VAL A 160 0.44 0.43 -5.41
C VAL A 160 -0.24 0.05 -6.73
N TYR A 161 0.53 -0.54 -7.63
CA TYR A 161 0.03 -1.15 -8.86
C TYR A 161 0.55 -2.58 -9.02
N GLY A 162 -0.18 -3.40 -9.77
CA GLY A 162 0.24 -4.74 -10.17
C GLY A 162 0.33 -4.86 -11.68
N THR A 163 0.87 -5.97 -12.13
CA THR A 163 1.07 -6.26 -13.55
C THR A 163 0.27 -7.46 -14.04
N ARG A 164 -0.57 -8.08 -13.20
CA ARG A 164 -1.43 -9.20 -13.62
C ARG A 164 -2.75 -8.68 -14.22
N PRO A 165 -3.11 -9.06 -15.46
CA PRO A 165 -4.42 -8.73 -16.03
C PRO A 165 -5.56 -9.21 -15.13
N GLY A 166 -6.55 -8.34 -14.91
CA GLY A 166 -7.72 -8.63 -14.05
C GLY A 166 -7.48 -8.46 -12.55
N ASP A 167 -6.33 -7.94 -12.12
CA ASP A 167 -6.03 -7.67 -10.70
C ASP A 167 -6.76 -6.45 -10.14
N LYS A 168 -7.43 -5.70 -11.01
CA LYS A 168 -8.17 -4.47 -10.71
C LYS A 168 -7.29 -3.33 -10.16
N SER A 169 -5.99 -3.40 -10.42
CA SER A 169 -5.05 -2.33 -10.07
C SER A 169 -5.13 -1.14 -11.03
N LEU A 170 -4.24 -0.19 -10.85
CA LEU A 170 -4.17 1.02 -11.67
C LEU A 170 -3.98 0.71 -13.16
N LEU A 171 -3.04 -0.19 -13.49
CA LEU A 171 -2.75 -0.55 -14.88
C LEU A 171 -3.91 -1.26 -15.56
N ASP A 172 -4.56 -2.19 -14.85
CA ASP A 172 -5.69 -2.94 -15.37
C ASP A 172 -6.86 -2.02 -15.74
N GLY A 173 -7.25 -1.11 -14.84
CA GLY A 173 -8.31 -0.15 -15.12
C GLY A 173 -7.98 0.81 -16.28
N TRP A 174 -6.74 1.26 -16.38
CA TRP A 174 -6.30 2.16 -17.44
C TRP A 174 -6.15 1.47 -18.80
N PHE A 175 -5.69 0.22 -18.81
CA PHE A 175 -5.65 -0.58 -20.02
C PHE A 175 -7.04 -0.73 -20.64
N GLN A 176 -8.05 -1.06 -19.81
CA GLN A 176 -9.44 -1.15 -20.29
C GLN A 176 -9.94 0.18 -20.87
N GLN A 177 -9.60 1.31 -20.24
CA GLN A 177 -9.95 2.63 -20.78
C GLN A 177 -9.26 2.91 -22.12
N ALA A 178 -7.99 2.56 -22.28
CA ALA A 178 -7.26 2.73 -23.54
C ALA A 178 -7.84 1.89 -24.69
N LEU A 179 -8.33 0.67 -24.40
CA LEU A 179 -9.00 -0.18 -25.39
C LEU A 179 -10.33 0.41 -25.91
N LEU A 180 -11.01 1.23 -25.10
CA LEU A 180 -12.24 1.92 -25.52
C LEU A 180 -11.96 3.13 -26.41
N GLY A 181 -10.76 3.71 -26.31
CA GLY A 181 -10.36 4.92 -27.04
C GLY A 181 -11.07 6.18 -26.54
N GLY A 182 -10.94 7.27 -27.33
CA GLY A 182 -11.58 8.55 -27.01
C GLY A 182 -10.73 9.45 -26.11
N GLU A 183 -11.40 10.41 -25.44
CA GLU A 183 -10.72 11.37 -24.57
C GLU A 183 -10.66 10.86 -23.14
N ILE A 184 -9.45 10.86 -22.56
CA ILE A 184 -9.19 10.45 -21.18
C ILE A 184 -8.55 11.61 -20.45
N ARG A 185 -9.23 12.14 -19.43
CA ARG A 185 -8.71 13.21 -18.57
C ARG A 185 -7.86 12.63 -17.45
N CYS A 186 -6.63 13.11 -17.32
CA CYS A 186 -5.68 12.70 -16.28
C CYS A 186 -5.11 13.88 -15.52
N ALA A 187 -5.07 13.79 -14.20
CA ALA A 187 -4.51 14.84 -13.35
C ALA A 187 -3.00 14.98 -13.57
N ALA A 188 -2.57 16.15 -14.05
CA ALA A 188 -1.16 16.49 -14.25
C ALA A 188 -0.50 17.02 -12.97
N ASP A 189 -1.29 17.47 -12.01
CA ASP A 189 -0.85 18.02 -10.71
C ASP A 189 -1.00 17.02 -9.55
N PHE A 190 -1.50 15.80 -9.79
CA PHE A 190 -1.44 14.72 -8.81
C PHE A 190 -0.20 13.86 -9.06
N ILE A 191 0.80 14.01 -8.18
CA ILE A 191 2.11 13.36 -8.26
C ILE A 191 2.27 12.38 -7.11
N SER A 192 2.65 11.14 -7.40
CA SER A 192 2.88 10.06 -6.45
C SER A 192 4.10 9.24 -6.89
N SER A 193 4.77 8.60 -5.95
CA SER A 193 5.84 7.64 -6.23
C SER A 193 5.27 6.23 -6.41
N ALA A 194 4.44 6.01 -7.46
CA ALA A 194 3.75 4.75 -7.69
C ALA A 194 4.70 3.55 -7.63
N VAL A 195 4.31 2.50 -6.89
CA VAL A 195 5.17 1.36 -6.55
C VAL A 195 4.58 0.03 -7.03
N HIS A 196 5.43 -0.82 -7.58
CA HIS A 196 5.06 -2.17 -7.98
C HIS A 196 4.74 -3.04 -6.76
N ILE A 197 3.73 -3.90 -6.86
CA ILE A 197 3.30 -4.78 -5.76
C ILE A 197 4.43 -5.69 -5.25
N ASP A 198 5.28 -6.22 -6.13
CA ASP A 198 6.41 -7.06 -5.73
C ASP A 198 7.49 -6.29 -4.97
N ASP A 199 7.67 -4.99 -5.27
CA ASP A 199 8.60 -4.14 -4.54
C ASP A 199 8.08 -3.85 -3.12
N VAL A 200 6.76 -3.69 -2.96
CA VAL A 200 6.13 -3.60 -1.64
C VAL A 200 6.36 -4.87 -0.83
N VAL A 201 6.10 -6.04 -1.44
CA VAL A 201 6.31 -7.35 -0.79
C VAL A 201 7.78 -7.54 -0.42
N THR A 202 8.69 -7.24 -1.35
CA THR A 202 10.14 -7.34 -1.11
C THR A 202 10.59 -6.41 0.01
N SER A 203 10.06 -5.19 0.08
CA SER A 203 10.33 -4.22 1.13
C SER A 203 9.88 -4.73 2.50
N ILE A 204 8.65 -5.26 2.60
CA ILE A 204 8.12 -5.86 3.84
C ILE A 204 9.02 -7.00 4.32
N LEU A 205 9.39 -7.92 3.43
CA LEU A 205 10.22 -9.06 3.77
C LEU A 205 11.65 -8.64 4.17
N ALA A 206 12.21 -7.64 3.50
CA ALA A 206 13.54 -7.10 3.84
C ALA A 206 13.53 -6.40 5.20
N ILE A 207 12.49 -5.62 5.52
CA ILE A 207 12.31 -4.98 6.83
C ILE A 207 12.24 -6.05 7.93
N CYS A 208 11.44 -7.10 7.75
CA CYS A 208 11.37 -8.22 8.70
C CYS A 208 12.72 -8.92 8.88
N SER A 209 13.38 -9.26 7.76
CA SER A 209 14.64 -10.06 7.81
C SER A 209 15.82 -9.30 8.41
N ASN A 210 15.85 -7.97 8.24
CA ASN A 210 16.94 -7.13 8.74
C ASN A 210 16.64 -6.53 10.12
N GLY A 211 15.44 -6.82 10.71
CA GLY A 211 15.05 -6.27 12.00
C GLY A 211 15.01 -4.74 12.00
N LEU A 212 14.43 -4.14 10.97
CA LEU A 212 14.37 -2.69 10.82
C LEU A 212 13.13 -2.12 11.47
N TYR A 213 13.29 -1.06 12.26
CA TYR A 213 12.21 -0.42 13.00
C TYR A 213 12.08 1.07 12.68
N GLY A 214 10.95 1.67 13.06
CA GLY A 214 10.64 3.08 12.83
C GLY A 214 9.88 3.32 11.54
N THR A 215 10.06 4.46 10.87
CA THR A 215 9.29 4.83 9.68
C THR A 215 10.09 4.63 8.40
N TYR A 216 9.47 4.03 7.38
CA TYR A 216 10.03 3.85 6.04
C TYR A 216 9.04 4.27 4.96
N HIS A 217 9.54 4.90 3.90
CA HIS A 217 8.78 5.17 2.68
C HIS A 217 8.94 4.00 1.71
N VAL A 218 7.81 3.43 1.27
CA VAL A 218 7.75 2.34 0.29
C VAL A 218 7.05 2.87 -0.96
N GLY A 219 7.84 3.30 -1.92
CA GLY A 219 7.41 3.94 -3.17
C GLY A 219 8.29 3.52 -4.34
N GLY A 220 7.90 3.92 -5.55
CA GLY A 220 8.76 3.81 -6.73
C GLY A 220 9.97 4.75 -6.64
N PRO A 221 10.91 4.67 -7.61
CA PRO A 221 12.18 5.40 -7.55
C PRO A 221 12.04 6.91 -7.69
N ARG A 222 10.90 7.42 -8.18
CA ARG A 222 10.63 8.86 -8.37
C ARG A 222 9.15 9.19 -8.31
N GLY A 223 8.84 10.48 -8.06
CA GLY A 223 7.50 11.02 -8.23
C GLY A 223 7.13 11.15 -9.71
N ILE A 224 5.90 10.76 -10.08
CA ILE A 224 5.38 10.84 -11.45
C ILE A 224 3.94 11.33 -11.37
N SER A 225 3.54 12.26 -12.27
CA SER A 225 2.16 12.70 -12.36
C SER A 225 1.24 11.58 -12.86
N ARG A 226 -0.03 11.61 -12.46
CA ARG A 226 -1.01 10.65 -12.98
C ARG A 226 -1.15 10.72 -14.50
N TYR A 227 -0.97 11.91 -15.08
CA TYR A 227 -0.93 12.14 -16.51
C TYR A 227 0.24 11.39 -17.17
N ASP A 228 1.46 11.56 -16.67
CA ASP A 228 2.65 10.92 -17.22
C ASP A 228 2.65 9.40 -17.01
N LEU A 229 2.12 8.91 -15.86
CA LEU A 229 1.91 7.49 -15.63
C LEU A 229 1.01 6.87 -16.72
N PHE A 230 -0.09 7.55 -17.06
CA PHE A 230 -0.99 7.07 -18.12
C PHE A 230 -0.33 7.11 -19.50
N LEU A 231 0.44 8.16 -19.81
CA LEU A 231 1.21 8.24 -21.06
C LEU A 231 2.21 7.10 -21.20
N SER A 232 2.92 6.75 -20.12
CA SER A 232 3.86 5.61 -20.11
C SER A 232 3.16 4.28 -20.43
N LEU A 233 1.98 4.06 -19.86
CA LEU A 233 1.18 2.87 -20.18
C LEU A 233 0.67 2.90 -21.63
N LEU A 234 0.17 4.04 -22.09
CA LEU A 234 -0.36 4.19 -23.45
C LEU A 234 0.72 3.93 -24.50
N ASP A 235 1.94 4.43 -24.28
CA ASP A 235 3.10 4.15 -25.16
C ASP A 235 3.40 2.65 -25.21
N ALA A 236 3.41 1.96 -24.08
CA ALA A 236 3.61 0.52 -24.02
C ALA A 236 2.51 -0.24 -24.78
N ILE A 237 1.24 0.15 -24.62
CA ILE A 237 0.10 -0.45 -25.31
C ILE A 237 0.22 -0.27 -26.82
N GLN A 238 0.49 0.95 -27.29
CA GLN A 238 0.57 1.28 -28.74
C GLN A 238 1.69 0.56 -29.47
N LYS A 239 2.75 0.18 -28.76
CA LYS A 239 3.85 -0.64 -29.31
C LYS A 239 3.45 -2.08 -29.61
N LYS A 240 2.43 -2.62 -28.92
CA LYS A 240 2.06 -4.03 -29.00
C LYS A 240 0.65 -4.25 -29.55
N HIS A 241 -0.28 -3.35 -29.28
CA HIS A 241 -1.68 -3.48 -29.61
C HIS A 241 -2.12 -2.36 -30.56
N ARG A 242 -2.99 -2.71 -31.54
CA ARG A 242 -3.75 -1.71 -32.28
C ARG A 242 -4.97 -1.32 -31.45
N ILE A 243 -5.00 -0.09 -30.99
CA ILE A 243 -6.10 0.46 -30.20
C ILE A 243 -6.77 1.62 -30.94
N PRO A 244 -8.03 1.97 -30.64
CA PRO A 244 -8.67 3.18 -31.13
C PRO A 244 -7.87 4.42 -30.77
N SER A 245 -8.08 5.51 -31.50
CA SER A 245 -7.44 6.79 -31.20
C SER A 245 -7.78 7.22 -29.77
N THR A 246 -6.76 7.39 -28.95
CA THR A 246 -6.86 7.79 -27.54
C THR A 246 -6.13 9.10 -27.35
N ARG A 247 -6.85 10.13 -26.90
CA ARG A 247 -6.34 11.45 -26.57
C ARG A 247 -6.29 11.62 -25.05
N VAL A 248 -5.11 11.76 -24.50
CA VAL A 248 -4.93 12.05 -23.06
C VAL A 248 -4.92 13.56 -22.85
N VAL A 249 -5.82 14.06 -22.00
CA VAL A 249 -5.97 15.49 -21.72
C VAL A 249 -5.54 15.78 -20.29
N PRO A 250 -4.50 16.62 -20.09
CA PRO A 250 -4.09 17.02 -18.76
C PRO A 250 -5.18 17.88 -18.10
N CYS A 251 -5.42 17.64 -16.81
CA CYS A 251 -6.36 18.41 -15.99
C CYS A 251 -5.84 18.52 -14.55
N SER A 252 -6.51 19.28 -13.70
CA SER A 252 -6.19 19.30 -12.28
C SER A 252 -6.87 18.13 -11.56
N ILE A 253 -6.28 17.65 -10.46
CA ILE A 253 -6.95 16.71 -9.57
C ILE A 253 -8.22 17.31 -8.95
N ASP A 254 -8.27 18.62 -8.82
CA ASP A 254 -9.43 19.37 -8.31
C ASP A 254 -10.63 19.35 -9.29
N ASP A 255 -10.44 18.93 -10.55
CA ASP A 255 -11.51 18.77 -11.54
C ASP A 255 -12.32 17.48 -11.33
N PHE A 256 -11.87 16.59 -10.47
CA PHE A 256 -12.59 15.35 -10.13
C PHE A 256 -13.43 15.53 -8.88
N VAL A 257 -14.68 15.08 -8.95
CA VAL A 257 -15.60 15.13 -7.80
C VAL A 257 -15.15 14.12 -6.75
N THR A 258 -14.79 14.62 -5.57
CA THR A 258 -14.39 13.84 -4.40
C THR A 258 -14.99 14.45 -3.14
N VAL A 259 -15.17 13.64 -2.09
CA VAL A 259 -15.75 14.13 -0.81
C VAL A 259 -14.81 15.10 -0.11
N GLU A 260 -13.51 14.82 -0.14
CA GLU A 260 -12.47 15.69 0.43
C GLU A 260 -11.49 16.09 -0.67
N LYS A 261 -10.96 17.31 -0.58
CA LYS A 261 -9.90 17.77 -1.49
C LYS A 261 -8.68 16.86 -1.45
N ARG A 262 -8.18 16.43 -2.61
CA ARG A 262 -7.01 15.53 -2.70
C ARG A 262 -5.70 16.32 -2.59
N PRO A 263 -4.67 15.79 -1.91
CA PRO A 263 -3.34 16.36 -1.96
C PRO A 263 -2.77 16.27 -3.38
N LYS A 264 -1.96 17.25 -3.80
CA LYS A 264 -1.45 17.30 -5.18
C LYS A 264 -0.16 16.52 -5.36
N ASN A 265 0.86 16.80 -4.59
CA ASN A 265 2.16 16.14 -4.73
C ASN A 265 2.55 15.41 -3.44
N VAL A 266 2.23 14.13 -3.37
CA VAL A 266 2.55 13.24 -2.24
C VAL A 266 3.73 12.32 -2.53
N SER A 267 4.53 12.65 -3.56
CA SER A 267 5.75 11.89 -3.86
C SER A 267 6.70 11.88 -2.68
N PHE A 268 7.49 10.82 -2.56
CA PHE A 268 8.50 10.73 -1.53
C PHE A 268 9.78 10.05 -1.99
N VAL A 269 10.85 10.34 -1.22
CA VAL A 269 12.17 9.78 -1.42
C VAL A 269 12.27 8.44 -0.69
N THR A 270 12.80 7.42 -1.36
CA THR A 270 12.94 6.05 -0.84
C THR A 270 14.37 5.68 -0.48
N LYS A 271 15.28 6.69 -0.41
CA LYS A 271 16.73 6.46 -0.17
C LYS A 271 17.03 5.71 1.12
N LYS A 272 16.28 5.96 2.20
CA LYS A 272 16.42 5.25 3.46
C LYS A 272 16.16 3.76 3.28
N LEU A 273 15.03 3.40 2.65
CA LEU A 273 14.66 2.02 2.38
C LEU A 273 15.74 1.31 1.54
N VAL A 274 16.16 1.92 0.43
CA VAL A 274 17.20 1.35 -0.45
C VAL A 274 18.52 1.15 0.28
N ARG A 275 18.98 2.14 1.06
CA ARG A 275 20.21 2.06 1.84
C ARG A 275 20.19 0.92 2.86
N ASP A 276 19.06 0.80 3.59
CA ASP A 276 18.96 -0.13 4.74
C ASP A 276 18.63 -1.57 4.33
N THR A 277 18.07 -1.74 3.11
CA THR A 277 17.63 -3.06 2.61
C THR A 277 18.41 -3.58 1.40
N GLY A 278 19.08 -2.68 0.66
CA GLY A 278 19.72 -3.02 -0.62
C GLY A 278 18.77 -3.35 -1.76
N ILE A 279 17.47 -3.11 -1.60
CA ILE A 279 16.49 -3.41 -2.67
C ILE A 279 16.64 -2.45 -3.85
N VAL A 280 16.31 -2.95 -5.05
CA VAL A 280 16.20 -2.15 -6.27
C VAL A 280 14.72 -1.95 -6.57
N LEU A 281 14.29 -0.69 -6.61
CA LEU A 281 12.91 -0.35 -6.91
C LEU A 281 12.69 -0.26 -8.41
N ARG A 282 11.62 -0.86 -8.89
CA ARG A 282 11.26 -0.93 -10.32
C ARG A 282 10.74 0.41 -10.83
N PRO A 283 11.25 0.93 -11.96
CA PRO A 283 10.61 2.02 -12.68
C PRO A 283 9.18 1.66 -13.11
N PHE A 284 8.29 2.64 -13.14
CA PHE A 284 6.89 2.39 -13.53
C PHE A 284 6.77 1.92 -14.98
N GLU A 285 7.63 2.41 -15.84
CA GLU A 285 7.72 2.07 -17.26
C GLU A 285 7.95 0.57 -17.48
N ASP A 286 8.80 -0.06 -16.64
CA ASP A 286 9.06 -1.51 -16.70
C ASP A 286 7.80 -2.30 -16.31
N GLY A 287 7.04 -1.81 -15.32
CA GLY A 287 5.76 -2.40 -14.95
C GLY A 287 4.71 -2.29 -16.07
N CYS A 288 4.69 -1.17 -16.81
CA CYS A 288 3.82 -1.03 -17.99
C CYS A 288 4.15 -2.05 -19.06
N GLN A 289 5.44 -2.23 -19.38
CA GLN A 289 5.89 -3.22 -20.36
C GLN A 289 5.56 -4.65 -19.93
N GLU A 290 5.78 -4.97 -18.66
CA GLU A 290 5.44 -6.28 -18.09
C GLU A 290 3.93 -6.54 -18.18
N TYR A 291 3.08 -5.58 -17.78
CA TYR A 291 1.62 -5.71 -17.86
C TYR A 291 1.16 -5.98 -19.30
N VAL A 292 1.59 -5.11 -20.23
CA VAL A 292 1.24 -5.22 -21.65
C VAL A 292 1.82 -6.51 -22.26
N GLY A 293 2.95 -7.00 -21.74
CA GLY A 293 3.54 -8.29 -22.11
C GLY A 293 2.62 -9.48 -21.87
N GLN A 294 1.72 -9.40 -20.89
CA GLN A 294 0.79 -10.46 -20.47
C GLN A 294 -0.61 -10.33 -21.09
N THR A 295 -0.92 -9.24 -21.80
CA THR A 295 -2.19 -8.97 -22.49
C THR A 295 -2.01 -9.14 -24.01
#